data_c6b351bdcd7fb395e9cae2096dfda4f7
#
_entry.id   c6b351bdcd7fb395e9cae2096dfda4f7
#
_cell.length_a   1.000
_cell.length_b   1.000
_cell.length_c   1.000
_cell.angle_alpha   90.00
_cell.angle_beta   90.00
_cell.angle_gamma   90.00
#
_symmetry.space_group_name_H-M   'P 1'
#
loop_
_entity.id
_entity.type
_entity.pdbx_description
1 polymer ?
#
loop_
_entity_poly.entity_id
_entity_poly.type
_entity_poly.pdbx_seq_one_letter_code
_entity_poly.pdbx_strand_id
1 'polypeptide(L)'
;CSSDLFSVGINCALGPDLMRPFAEELSGLADCHMSIYANAGLPNPLSPTGYDLLPADMARFMKEYADHGLLNIVGGCCGTTPEHIGTIAAAVEGMPPRVPAPQTPALRLSGYEAYNHTREKNTLFVGERCNVAGSPKFARLIREGNYEEAVSIARQQVENGALVLDFCFDDGLIDGPQAMVRFLNLVSAEPDIA
;
A
#
# COMPACT_ATOMS: atom_id res chain seq x y z
N CYS A 1 3.65 7.96 5.90
CA CYS A 1 2.37 8.58 5.56
C CYS A 1 1.36 8.20 6.63
N SER A 2 0.86 9.18 7.40
CA SER A 2 -0.39 8.97 8.12
C SER A 2 -1.48 8.95 7.07
N SER A 3 -2.01 7.80 6.76
CA SER A 3 -3.19 7.73 5.93
C SER A 3 -4.39 7.85 6.87
N ASP A 4 -5.18 8.89 6.69
CA ASP A 4 -6.49 9.02 7.35
C ASP A 4 -7.51 8.06 6.70
N LEU A 5 -7.06 6.84 6.41
CA LEU A 5 -7.89 5.81 5.80
C LEU A 5 -8.93 5.32 6.80
N PHE A 6 -10.18 5.35 6.40
CA PHE A 6 -11.24 4.70 7.16
C PHE A 6 -11.10 3.17 7.11
N SER A 7 -10.79 2.63 5.93
CA SER A 7 -10.60 1.20 5.72
C SER A 7 -9.58 0.90 4.64
N VAL A 8 -8.96 -0.26 4.76
CA VAL A 8 -8.13 -0.91 3.74
C VAL A 8 -8.69 -2.31 3.49
N GLY A 9 -8.49 -2.86 2.33
CA GLY A 9 -9.05 -4.19 2.09
C GLY A 9 -8.51 -4.91 0.88
N ILE A 10 -8.95 -6.15 0.76
CA ILE A 10 -8.64 -7.06 -0.34
C ILE A 10 -9.90 -7.31 -1.14
N ASN A 11 -9.78 -7.19 -2.45
CA ASN A 11 -10.90 -7.35 -3.38
C ASN A 11 -10.49 -8.22 -4.56
N CYS A 12 -11.38 -9.13 -4.96
CA CYS A 12 -11.23 -9.91 -6.20
C CYS A 12 -10.03 -10.88 -6.21
N ALA A 13 -9.63 -11.31 -7.40
CA ALA A 13 -8.53 -12.21 -7.75
C ALA A 13 -8.70 -13.66 -7.25
N LEU A 14 -9.05 -13.87 -6.01
CA LEU A 14 -9.08 -15.18 -5.36
C LEU A 14 -10.44 -15.47 -4.72
N GLY A 15 -10.72 -16.77 -4.51
CA GLY A 15 -11.74 -17.21 -3.58
C GLY A 15 -11.30 -17.02 -2.12
N PRO A 16 -12.24 -17.13 -1.17
CA PRO A 16 -11.95 -16.85 0.24
C PRO A 16 -10.91 -17.78 0.86
N ASP A 17 -10.86 -19.03 0.43
CA ASP A 17 -9.88 -20.01 0.87
C ASP A 17 -8.43 -19.58 0.60
N LEU A 18 -8.14 -19.12 -0.62
CA LEU A 18 -6.83 -18.69 -1.05
C LEU A 18 -6.51 -17.25 -0.61
N MET A 19 -7.51 -16.45 -0.31
CA MET A 19 -7.34 -15.06 0.15
C MET A 19 -6.94 -14.99 1.63
N ARG A 20 -7.19 -16.04 2.41
CA ARG A 20 -6.99 -16.06 3.85
C ARG A 20 -5.60 -15.62 4.33
N PRO A 21 -4.48 -16.13 3.81
CA PRO A 21 -3.14 -15.72 4.28
C PRO A 21 -2.90 -14.21 4.15
N PHE A 22 -3.36 -13.61 3.04
CA PHE A 22 -3.24 -12.17 2.81
C PHE A 22 -4.14 -11.37 3.75
N ALA A 23 -5.33 -11.88 4.06
CA ALA A 23 -6.24 -11.27 5.02
C ALA A 23 -5.67 -11.29 6.44
N GLU A 24 -5.03 -12.39 6.85
CA GLU A 24 -4.37 -12.52 8.14
C GLU A 24 -3.21 -11.53 8.27
N GLU A 25 -2.34 -11.47 7.27
CA GLU A 25 -1.20 -10.55 7.26
C GLU A 25 -1.67 -9.09 7.29
N LEU A 26 -2.57 -8.70 6.38
CA LEU A 26 -3.07 -7.34 6.32
C LEU A 26 -3.83 -6.96 7.59
N SER A 27 -4.60 -7.86 8.17
CA SER A 27 -5.31 -7.64 9.44
C SER A 27 -4.34 -7.38 10.59
N GLY A 28 -3.17 -8.03 10.61
CA GLY A 28 -2.13 -7.78 11.60
C GLY A 28 -1.42 -6.43 11.45
N LEU A 29 -1.40 -5.87 10.24
CA LEU A 29 -0.70 -4.64 9.91
C LEU A 29 -1.61 -3.39 9.93
N ALA A 30 -2.89 -3.55 9.58
CA ALA A 30 -3.81 -2.43 9.43
C ALA A 30 -4.23 -1.83 10.77
N ASP A 31 -4.05 -0.54 10.93
CA ASP A 31 -4.53 0.28 12.06
C ASP A 31 -5.91 0.91 11.81
N CYS A 32 -6.49 0.68 10.62
CA CYS A 32 -7.84 1.06 10.23
C CYS A 32 -8.75 -0.16 10.05
N HIS A 33 -10.01 0.05 9.64
CA HIS A 33 -10.94 -1.05 9.38
C HIS A 33 -10.49 -1.90 8.18
N MET A 34 -10.80 -3.20 8.24
CA MET A 34 -10.51 -4.16 7.17
C MET A 34 -11.76 -4.51 6.38
N SER A 35 -11.68 -4.46 5.04
CA SER A 35 -12.72 -4.94 4.13
C SER A 35 -12.25 -6.12 3.28
N ILE A 36 -13.12 -7.11 3.08
CA ILE A 36 -12.83 -8.31 2.28
C ILE A 36 -13.98 -8.59 1.33
N TYR A 37 -13.68 -8.62 0.03
CA TYR A 37 -14.61 -8.91 -1.06
C TYR A 37 -14.04 -10.01 -1.96
N ALA A 38 -14.20 -11.26 -1.54
CA ALA A 38 -13.70 -12.43 -2.27
C ALA A 38 -14.60 -12.78 -3.46
N ASN A 39 -14.04 -13.44 -4.46
CA ASN A 39 -14.81 -14.09 -5.53
C ASN A 39 -15.53 -15.34 -4.99
N ALA A 40 -16.57 -15.77 -5.68
CA ALA A 40 -17.22 -17.06 -5.41
C ALA A 40 -16.34 -18.24 -5.88
N GLY A 41 -15.13 -18.33 -5.41
CA GLY A 41 -14.09 -19.26 -5.86
C GLY A 41 -13.24 -18.72 -7.01
N LEU A 42 -12.53 -19.61 -7.67
CA LEU A 42 -11.80 -19.28 -8.90
C LEU A 42 -12.73 -19.37 -10.11
N PRO A 43 -12.43 -18.61 -11.20
CA PRO A 43 -13.18 -18.74 -12.45
C PRO A 43 -13.14 -20.17 -12.96
N ASN A 44 -14.33 -20.74 -13.23
CA ASN A 44 -14.50 -22.07 -13.81
C ASN A 44 -15.41 -22.01 -15.06
N PRO A 45 -14.84 -22.10 -16.28
CA PRO A 45 -15.63 -22.06 -17.51
C PRO A 45 -16.63 -23.23 -17.65
N LEU A 46 -16.46 -24.29 -16.88
CA LEU A 46 -17.35 -25.45 -16.88
C LEU A 46 -18.52 -25.30 -15.91
N SER A 47 -18.47 -24.33 -15.01
CA SER A 47 -19.58 -24.02 -14.10
C SER A 47 -20.67 -23.23 -14.84
N PRO A 48 -21.96 -23.52 -14.60
CA PRO A 48 -23.08 -22.77 -15.16
C PRO A 48 -23.05 -21.26 -14.83
N THR A 49 -22.46 -20.90 -13.71
CA THR A 49 -22.33 -19.53 -13.21
C THR A 49 -20.94 -18.92 -13.46
N GLY A 50 -20.01 -19.70 -14.01
CA GLY A 50 -18.60 -19.31 -14.17
C GLY A 50 -17.78 -19.36 -12.87
N TYR A 51 -18.39 -19.71 -11.74
CA TYR A 51 -17.78 -19.83 -10.41
C TYR A 51 -18.42 -20.96 -9.62
N ASP A 52 -17.71 -21.60 -8.70
CA ASP A 52 -18.14 -22.86 -8.09
C ASP A 52 -18.60 -22.74 -6.64
N LEU A 53 -18.21 -21.68 -5.91
CA LEU A 53 -18.62 -21.55 -4.52
C LEU A 53 -20.09 -21.13 -4.41
N LEU A 54 -20.84 -21.92 -3.63
CA LEU A 54 -22.24 -21.65 -3.35
C LEU A 54 -22.39 -20.61 -2.22
N PRO A 55 -23.57 -19.96 -2.08
CA PRO A 55 -23.83 -18.98 -1.01
C PRO A 55 -23.48 -19.48 0.39
N ALA A 56 -23.79 -20.73 0.70
CA ALA A 56 -23.51 -21.34 2.01
C ALA A 56 -22.01 -21.51 2.26
N ASP A 57 -21.22 -21.84 1.23
CA ASP A 57 -19.78 -21.98 1.36
C ASP A 57 -19.11 -20.62 1.58
N MET A 58 -19.51 -19.60 0.80
CA MET A 58 -19.05 -18.22 1.00
C MET A 58 -19.36 -17.74 2.41
N ALA A 59 -20.57 -17.94 2.89
CA ALA A 59 -20.98 -17.53 4.24
C ALA A 59 -20.14 -18.22 5.32
N ARG A 60 -19.84 -19.51 5.15
CA ARG A 60 -18.98 -20.27 6.07
C ARG A 60 -17.58 -19.66 6.17
N PHE A 61 -16.95 -19.35 5.04
CA PHE A 61 -15.63 -18.72 5.02
C PHE A 61 -15.66 -17.32 5.65
N MET A 62 -16.64 -16.50 5.30
CA MET A 62 -16.74 -15.14 5.84
C MET A 62 -17.04 -15.14 7.33
N LYS A 63 -17.84 -16.09 7.81
CA LYS A 63 -18.06 -16.30 9.23
C LYS A 63 -16.76 -16.68 9.94
N GLU A 64 -15.98 -17.60 9.37
CA GLU A 64 -14.69 -18.00 9.92
C GLU A 64 -13.72 -16.82 10.00
N TYR A 65 -13.69 -15.95 8.99
CA TYR A 65 -12.90 -14.73 9.02
C TYR A 65 -13.33 -13.78 10.16
N ALA A 66 -14.63 -13.63 10.35
CA ALA A 66 -15.18 -12.83 11.44
C ALA A 66 -14.89 -13.45 12.82
N ASP A 67 -15.02 -14.76 12.97
CA ASP A 67 -14.67 -15.51 14.21
C ASP A 67 -13.20 -15.32 14.60
N HIS A 68 -12.30 -15.17 13.62
CA HIS A 68 -10.89 -14.91 13.85
C HIS A 68 -10.54 -13.41 13.93
N GLY A 69 -11.52 -12.52 13.86
CA GLY A 69 -11.32 -11.07 13.96
C GLY A 69 -10.50 -10.50 12.82
N LEU A 70 -10.67 -11.00 11.58
CA LEU A 70 -9.88 -10.59 10.42
C LEU A 70 -10.50 -9.44 9.63
N LEU A 71 -11.79 -9.11 9.84
CA LEU A 71 -12.51 -8.14 9.02
C LEU A 71 -13.52 -7.30 9.82
N ASN A 72 -13.86 -6.15 9.26
CA ASN A 72 -14.91 -5.25 9.73
C ASN A 72 -16.03 -5.09 8.69
N ILE A 73 -15.68 -5.17 7.42
CA ILE A 73 -16.59 -5.00 6.30
C ILE A 73 -16.44 -6.22 5.39
N VAL A 74 -17.54 -6.83 5.05
CA VAL A 74 -17.55 -8.06 4.25
C VAL A 74 -18.52 -7.95 3.09
N GLY A 75 -18.18 -8.60 1.99
CA GLY A 75 -19.00 -8.69 0.81
C GLY A 75 -18.48 -9.75 -0.14
N GLY A 76 -18.81 -9.60 -1.40
CA GLY A 76 -18.37 -10.48 -2.45
C GLY A 76 -17.97 -9.71 -3.70
N CYS A 77 -17.29 -10.38 -4.63
CA CYS A 77 -16.87 -9.84 -5.92
C CYS A 77 -17.36 -10.74 -7.06
N CYS A 78 -16.49 -11.16 -7.94
CA CYS A 78 -16.87 -11.93 -9.13
C CYS A 78 -17.56 -13.24 -8.76
N GLY A 79 -18.63 -13.55 -9.48
CA GLY A 79 -19.44 -14.75 -9.25
C GLY A 79 -20.42 -14.69 -8.08
N THR A 80 -20.38 -13.65 -7.24
CA THR A 80 -21.34 -13.48 -6.15
C THR A 80 -22.67 -12.92 -6.64
N THR A 81 -23.75 -13.44 -6.07
CA THR A 81 -25.14 -13.05 -6.36
C THR A 81 -25.75 -12.39 -5.13
N PRO A 82 -26.96 -11.79 -5.24
CA PRO A 82 -27.69 -11.29 -4.06
C PRO A 82 -27.89 -12.34 -2.98
N GLU A 83 -28.07 -13.61 -3.34
CA GLU A 83 -28.19 -14.71 -2.40
C GLU A 83 -26.88 -14.93 -1.61
N HIS A 84 -25.72 -14.88 -2.26
CA HIS A 84 -24.43 -14.92 -1.57
C HIS A 84 -24.32 -13.81 -0.53
N ILE A 85 -24.64 -12.58 -0.92
CA ILE A 85 -24.54 -11.41 -0.02
C ILE A 85 -25.50 -11.55 1.16
N GLY A 86 -26.77 -11.97 0.90
CA GLY A 86 -27.75 -12.19 1.96
C GLY A 86 -27.31 -13.27 2.96
N THR A 87 -26.75 -14.37 2.46
CA THR A 87 -26.27 -15.48 3.30
C THR A 87 -25.03 -15.09 4.11
N ILE A 88 -24.09 -14.34 3.50
CA ILE A 88 -22.92 -13.77 4.20
C ILE A 88 -23.40 -12.83 5.31
N ALA A 89 -24.29 -11.88 4.99
CA ALA A 89 -24.81 -10.92 5.96
C ALA A 89 -25.44 -11.61 7.18
N ALA A 90 -26.29 -12.61 6.93
CA ALA A 90 -26.90 -13.40 8.00
C ALA A 90 -25.86 -14.18 8.84
N ALA A 91 -24.79 -14.68 8.20
CA ALA A 91 -23.77 -15.45 8.91
C ALA A 91 -22.88 -14.61 9.83
N VAL A 92 -22.71 -13.32 9.56
CA VAL A 92 -21.89 -12.40 10.37
C VAL A 92 -22.73 -11.48 11.26
N GLU A 93 -24.05 -11.60 11.22
CA GLU A 93 -24.95 -10.77 12.02
C GLU A 93 -24.66 -10.95 13.52
N GLY A 94 -24.52 -9.83 14.24
CA GLY A 94 -24.24 -9.82 15.66
C GLY A 94 -22.82 -10.25 16.06
N MET A 95 -21.94 -10.56 15.13
CA MET A 95 -20.56 -10.89 15.44
C MET A 95 -19.77 -9.62 15.83
N PRO A 96 -18.80 -9.73 16.76
CA PRO A 96 -17.99 -8.60 17.13
C PRO A 96 -17.10 -8.15 15.96
N PRO A 97 -16.93 -6.84 15.73
CA PRO A 97 -16.03 -6.36 14.70
C PRO A 97 -14.57 -6.62 15.09
N ARG A 98 -13.70 -6.72 14.08
CA ARG A 98 -12.25 -6.71 14.31
C ARG A 98 -11.84 -5.45 15.06
N VAL A 99 -10.99 -5.63 16.05
CA VAL A 99 -10.32 -4.51 16.73
C VAL A 99 -8.97 -4.28 16.05
N PRO A 100 -8.70 -3.08 15.51
CA PRO A 100 -7.40 -2.77 14.93
C PRO A 100 -6.26 -3.03 15.90
N ALA A 101 -5.18 -3.64 15.41
CA ALA A 101 -4.02 -3.90 16.25
C ALA A 101 -3.36 -2.58 16.71
N PRO A 102 -2.98 -2.45 18.00
CA PRO A 102 -2.26 -1.28 18.47
C PRO A 102 -0.91 -1.20 17.76
N GLN A 103 -0.63 -0.06 17.13
CA GLN A 103 0.61 0.16 16.41
C GLN A 103 1.65 0.80 17.33
N THR A 104 2.84 0.21 17.38
CA THR A 104 3.98 0.86 18.00
C THR A 104 4.39 2.08 17.18
N PRO A 105 4.47 3.29 17.77
CA PRO A 105 4.97 4.46 17.04
C PRO A 105 6.37 4.21 16.47
N ALA A 106 6.50 4.33 15.14
CA ALA A 106 7.77 4.19 14.44
C ALA A 106 7.75 5.09 13.20
N LEU A 107 8.94 5.49 12.73
CA LEU A 107 9.06 6.11 11.42
C LEU A 107 8.85 5.01 10.36
N ARG A 108 7.79 5.14 9.59
CA ARG A 108 7.46 4.23 8.49
C ARG A 108 7.41 5.00 7.19
N LEU A 109 8.20 4.57 6.24
CA LEU A 109 8.29 5.15 4.92
C LEU A 109 7.97 4.08 3.88
N SER A 110 7.41 4.49 2.76
CA SER A 110 7.11 3.63 1.63
C SER A 110 7.77 4.20 0.39
N GLY A 111 8.80 3.51 -0.07
CA GLY A 111 9.42 3.68 -1.37
C GLY A 111 9.09 2.47 -2.24
N TYR A 112 10.07 1.96 -2.96
CA TYR A 112 9.95 0.69 -3.67
C TYR A 112 9.67 -0.47 -2.71
N GLU A 113 10.31 -0.44 -1.55
CA GLU A 113 10.04 -1.34 -0.44
C GLU A 113 9.61 -0.56 0.82
N ALA A 114 8.89 -1.24 1.72
CA ALA A 114 8.54 -0.66 3.01
C ALA A 114 9.78 -0.49 3.89
N TYR A 115 10.06 0.72 4.33
CA TYR A 115 11.11 1.00 5.30
C TYR A 115 10.51 1.32 6.68
N ASN A 116 10.73 0.44 7.65
CA ASN A 116 10.34 0.65 9.04
C ASN A 116 11.58 0.92 9.89
N HIS A 117 11.71 2.13 10.44
CA HIS A 117 12.80 2.47 11.33
C HIS A 117 12.42 2.13 12.77
N THR A 118 12.95 1.03 13.26
CA THR A 118 12.75 0.55 14.64
C THR A 118 13.93 0.95 15.51
N ARG A 119 13.78 0.79 16.84
CA ARG A 119 14.84 1.12 17.81
C ARG A 119 16.09 0.25 17.68
N GLU A 120 15.97 -0.93 17.09
CA GLU A 120 17.06 -1.88 16.85
C GLU A 120 17.88 -1.54 15.60
N LYS A 121 17.36 -0.66 14.73
CA LYS A 121 18.08 -0.21 13.54
C LYS A 121 19.09 0.88 13.89
N ASN A 122 20.19 0.87 13.14
CA ASN A 122 21.21 1.91 13.22
C ASN A 122 20.69 3.28 12.77
N THR A 123 21.53 4.29 12.89
CA THR A 123 21.24 5.66 12.42
C THR A 123 20.73 5.66 10.99
N LEU A 124 19.62 6.36 10.75
CA LEU A 124 19.08 6.60 9.42
C LEU A 124 19.89 7.72 8.74
N PHE A 125 20.54 7.39 7.62
CA PHE A 125 21.20 8.38 6.78
C PHE A 125 20.23 8.90 5.73
N VAL A 126 20.02 10.22 5.76
CA VAL A 126 19.17 10.94 4.79
C VAL A 126 20.06 11.71 3.83
N GLY A 127 19.90 11.48 2.55
CA GLY A 127 20.56 12.24 1.48
C GLY A 127 19.82 13.54 1.21
N GLU A 128 20.46 14.71 1.43
CA GLU A 128 19.83 16.03 1.34
C GLU A 128 20.38 16.89 0.18
N ARG A 129 21.20 16.33 -0.71
CA ARG A 129 21.85 17.09 -1.80
C ARG A 129 20.93 17.39 -2.99
N CYS A 130 19.74 16.82 -3.05
CA CYS A 130 18.73 17.14 -4.05
C CYS A 130 17.84 18.32 -3.58
N ASN A 131 18.48 19.38 -3.13
CA ASN A 131 17.85 20.56 -2.54
C ASN A 131 18.31 21.82 -3.28
N VAL A 132 17.40 22.52 -3.95
CA VAL A 132 17.72 23.73 -4.72
C VAL A 132 18.11 24.92 -3.83
N ALA A 133 17.69 24.95 -2.57
CA ALA A 133 18.07 25.98 -1.61
C ALA A 133 19.45 25.71 -0.98
N GLY A 134 19.79 24.42 -0.75
CA GLY A 134 20.98 24.01 0.00
C GLY A 134 22.14 23.48 -0.85
N SER A 135 21.92 23.10 -2.13
CA SER A 135 22.94 22.50 -3.01
C SER A 135 23.13 23.30 -4.28
N PRO A 136 24.18 24.14 -4.40
CA PRO A 136 24.40 24.98 -5.57
C PRO A 136 24.53 24.21 -6.89
N LYS A 137 25.12 23.03 -6.87
CA LYS A 137 25.22 22.17 -8.07
C LYS A 137 23.83 21.70 -8.51
N PHE A 138 23.02 21.19 -7.59
CA PHE A 138 21.69 20.73 -7.89
C PHE A 138 20.78 21.86 -8.39
N ALA A 139 20.80 23.01 -7.69
CA ALA A 139 20.06 24.21 -8.09
C ALA A 139 20.38 24.66 -9.52
N ARG A 140 21.67 24.69 -9.90
CA ARG A 140 22.08 25.02 -11.25
C ARG A 140 21.51 24.06 -12.28
N LEU A 141 21.63 22.76 -12.05
CA LEU A 141 21.15 21.73 -12.98
C LEU A 141 19.63 21.82 -13.20
N ILE A 142 18.87 22.07 -12.14
CA ILE A 142 17.41 22.23 -12.23
C ILE A 142 17.06 23.50 -13.03
N ARG A 143 17.71 24.63 -12.76
CA ARG A 143 17.48 25.88 -13.50
C ARG A 143 17.86 25.78 -14.98
N GLU A 144 18.92 25.06 -15.29
CA GLU A 144 19.37 24.77 -16.67
C GLU A 144 18.52 23.70 -17.38
N GLY A 145 17.60 23.03 -16.66
CA GLY A 145 16.77 21.95 -17.19
C GLY A 145 17.50 20.63 -17.41
N ASN A 146 18.70 20.47 -16.85
CA ASN A 146 19.53 19.26 -16.96
C ASN A 146 19.15 18.25 -15.85
N TYR A 147 17.96 17.70 -15.97
CA TYR A 147 17.39 16.78 -14.97
C TYR A 147 18.09 15.42 -14.93
N GLU A 148 18.59 14.93 -16.06
CA GLU A 148 19.30 13.64 -16.12
C GLU A 148 20.59 13.68 -15.27
N GLU A 149 21.35 14.77 -15.36
CA GLU A 149 22.53 14.95 -14.51
C GLU A 149 22.11 15.20 -13.05
N ALA A 150 20.99 15.88 -12.81
CA ALA A 150 20.46 16.07 -11.45
C ALA A 150 20.10 14.73 -10.78
N VAL A 151 19.55 13.76 -11.51
CA VAL A 151 19.28 12.40 -11.01
C VAL A 151 20.56 11.68 -10.60
N SER A 152 21.69 11.94 -11.27
CA SER A 152 22.97 11.35 -10.86
C SER A 152 23.38 11.74 -9.42
N ILE A 153 22.94 12.93 -8.94
CA ILE A 153 23.18 13.35 -7.55
C ILE A 153 22.35 12.50 -6.58
N ALA A 154 21.12 12.15 -6.93
CA ALA A 154 20.29 11.24 -6.13
C ALA A 154 20.94 9.85 -6.06
N ARG A 155 21.32 9.29 -7.21
CA ARG A 155 21.99 7.98 -7.30
C ARG A 155 23.27 7.95 -6.47
N GLN A 156 24.12 8.97 -6.58
CA GLN A 156 25.36 9.04 -5.80
C GLN A 156 25.12 9.03 -4.28
N GLN A 157 24.04 9.62 -3.80
CA GLN A 157 23.70 9.59 -2.37
C GLN A 157 23.31 8.19 -1.92
N VAL A 158 22.52 7.46 -2.72
CA VAL A 158 22.18 6.06 -2.44
C VAL A 158 23.42 5.17 -2.45
N GLU A 159 24.28 5.29 -3.45
CA GLU A 159 25.57 4.58 -3.54
C GLU A 159 26.47 4.83 -2.33
N ASN A 160 26.38 6.02 -1.73
CA ASN A 160 27.09 6.38 -0.50
C ASN A 160 26.35 6.04 0.79
N GLY A 161 25.27 5.26 0.72
CA GLY A 161 24.59 4.68 1.87
C GLY A 161 23.42 5.50 2.41
N ALA A 162 22.88 6.45 1.69
CA ALA A 162 21.61 7.09 2.06
C ALA A 162 20.48 6.07 1.89
N LEU A 163 19.69 5.90 2.95
CA LEU A 163 18.52 5.02 2.97
C LEU A 163 17.23 5.77 2.62
N VAL A 164 17.27 7.09 2.70
CA VAL A 164 16.17 8.00 2.35
C VAL A 164 16.77 9.19 1.63
N LEU A 165 16.07 9.69 0.61
CA LEU A 165 16.42 10.93 -0.06
C LEU A 165 15.39 12.01 0.27
N ASP A 166 15.89 13.19 0.63
CA ASP A 166 15.09 14.40 0.78
C ASP A 166 15.18 15.24 -0.50
N PHE A 167 14.04 15.71 -0.98
CA PHE A 167 13.93 16.55 -2.16
C PHE A 167 13.30 17.89 -1.82
N CYS A 168 13.98 18.98 -2.16
CA CYS A 168 13.46 20.33 -1.98
C CYS A 168 13.62 21.14 -3.27
N PHE A 169 12.51 21.69 -3.76
CA PHE A 169 12.44 22.54 -4.95
C PHE A 169 11.91 23.94 -4.65
N ASP A 170 12.11 24.38 -3.41
CA ASP A 170 11.67 25.70 -2.94
C ASP A 170 12.68 26.79 -3.37
N ASP A 171 12.45 27.39 -4.54
CA ASP A 171 13.23 28.46 -5.14
C ASP A 171 12.31 29.38 -5.95
N GLY A 172 12.35 30.66 -5.65
CA GLY A 172 11.52 31.68 -6.32
C GLY A 172 11.84 31.91 -7.81
N LEU A 173 12.88 31.30 -8.36
CA LEU A 173 13.31 31.42 -9.77
C LEU A 173 12.86 30.25 -10.65
N ILE A 174 12.21 29.25 -10.10
CA ILE A 174 11.70 28.09 -10.82
C ILE A 174 10.22 27.85 -10.52
N ASP A 175 9.54 27.13 -11.42
CA ASP A 175 8.25 26.52 -11.09
C ASP A 175 8.51 25.26 -10.26
N GLY A 176 8.58 25.41 -8.94
CA GLY A 176 8.90 24.35 -8.00
C GLY A 176 8.02 23.09 -8.15
N PRO A 177 6.69 23.22 -8.16
CA PRO A 177 5.80 22.08 -8.36
C PRO A 177 6.06 21.33 -9.67
N GLN A 178 6.21 22.03 -10.78
CA GLN A 178 6.46 21.39 -12.07
C GLN A 178 7.84 20.72 -12.10
N ALA A 179 8.86 21.39 -11.57
CA ALA A 179 10.22 20.85 -11.50
C ALA A 179 10.28 19.59 -10.60
N MET A 180 9.60 19.61 -9.46
CA MET A 180 9.51 18.47 -8.54
C MET A 180 8.85 17.27 -9.25
N VAL A 181 7.70 17.45 -9.87
CA VAL A 181 7.00 16.37 -10.58
C VAL A 181 7.88 15.77 -11.68
N ARG A 182 8.54 16.61 -12.47
CA ARG A 182 9.44 16.14 -13.53
C ARG A 182 10.61 15.33 -12.95
N PHE A 183 11.23 15.82 -11.90
CA PHE A 183 12.37 15.16 -11.25
C PHE A 183 11.95 13.83 -10.62
N LEU A 184 10.83 13.79 -9.88
CA LEU A 184 10.33 12.58 -9.25
C LEU A 184 9.97 11.49 -10.28
N ASN A 185 9.43 11.87 -11.43
CA ASN A 185 9.17 10.91 -12.52
C ASN A 185 10.45 10.27 -13.07
N LEU A 186 11.57 11.02 -13.09
CA LEU A 186 12.86 10.45 -13.49
C LEU A 186 13.44 9.56 -12.39
N VAL A 187 13.37 10.01 -11.14
CA VAL A 187 13.85 9.23 -9.98
C VAL A 187 13.10 7.92 -9.86
N SER A 188 11.78 7.91 -10.05
CA SER A 188 10.96 6.70 -9.97
C SER A 188 11.23 5.69 -11.11
N ALA A 189 11.92 6.10 -12.16
CA ALA A 189 12.40 5.20 -13.22
C ALA A 189 13.77 4.59 -12.92
N GLU A 190 14.43 5.02 -11.84
CA GLU A 190 15.75 4.53 -11.43
C GLU A 190 15.60 3.31 -10.51
N PRO A 191 16.00 2.12 -10.94
CA PRO A 191 15.77 0.89 -10.17
C PRO A 191 16.48 0.86 -8.81
N ASP A 192 17.54 1.65 -8.65
CA ASP A 192 18.35 1.67 -7.42
C ASP A 192 17.91 2.77 -6.43
N ILE A 193 16.93 3.60 -6.81
CA ILE A 193 16.49 4.75 -5.99
C ILE A 193 15.04 4.61 -5.54
N ALA A 194 14.20 3.97 -6.34
CA ALA A 194 12.75 3.91 -6.13
C ALA A 194 12.32 2.99 -4.99
#